data_0409e863956baa38e7768c3d6031084e
#
_entry.id   0409e863956baa38e7768c3d6031084e
#
_cell.length_a   1.000
_cell.length_b   1.000
_cell.length_c   1.000
_cell.angle_alpha   90.00
_cell.angle_beta   90.00
_cell.angle_gamma   90.00
#
_symmetry.space_group_name_H-M   'P 1'
#
loop_
_entity.id
_entity.type
_entity.pdbx_description
1 polymer ?
#
loop_
_entity_poly.entity_id
_entity_poly.type
_entity_poly.pdbx_seq_one_letter_code
_entity_poly.pdbx_strand_id
1 'polypeptide(L)'
;KFDIWLMQTPADRWQMLASQWLITSRVSGLVGRAEAKNVAALGPELDRVNAARVRGLTLELLRENPGIAPEWNSFKDLLLWRAPVRRNSSLQEELAEWTLREAEWLGITGQGAISKFGLEFLNGDDLNSINQDLPKTVDHILIQSDNTAIAPGPLVHEISQALAMMAEIESRG
;
A
#
# COMPACT_ATOMS: atom_id res chain seq x y z
N LYS A 1 -18.36 6.89 -8.86
CA LYS A 1 -17.65 6.40 -7.64
C LYS A 1 -16.17 6.76 -7.65
N PHE A 2 -15.48 6.68 -8.80
CA PHE A 2 -14.06 7.05 -8.92
C PHE A 2 -13.84 8.55 -8.70
N ASP A 3 -14.71 9.38 -9.26
CA ASP A 3 -14.64 10.84 -9.09
C ASP A 3 -14.77 11.26 -7.61
N ILE A 4 -15.65 10.60 -6.86
CA ILE A 4 -15.80 10.86 -5.41
C ILE A 4 -14.51 10.51 -4.67
N TRP A 5 -13.84 9.42 -5.04
CA TRP A 5 -12.57 9.04 -4.43
C TRP A 5 -11.45 10.05 -4.71
N LEU A 6 -11.40 10.61 -5.91
CA LEU A 6 -10.42 11.65 -6.27
C LEU A 6 -10.61 12.97 -5.49
N MET A 7 -11.84 13.25 -5.05
CA MET A 7 -12.16 14.43 -4.23
C MET A 7 -11.81 14.26 -2.74
N GLN A 8 -11.47 13.03 -2.30
CA GLN A 8 -11.08 12.78 -0.92
C GLN A 8 -9.69 13.32 -0.62
N THR A 9 -9.40 13.58 0.65
CA THR A 9 -8.04 13.93 1.08
C THR A 9 -7.06 12.79 0.77
N PRO A 10 -5.76 13.07 0.63
CA PRO A 10 -4.76 12.02 0.46
C PRO A 10 -4.80 10.96 1.57
N ALA A 11 -5.04 11.35 2.82
CA ALA A 11 -5.16 10.43 3.94
C ALA A 11 -6.39 9.52 3.83
N ASP A 12 -7.57 10.09 3.48
CA ASP A 12 -8.78 9.29 3.27
C ASP A 12 -8.61 8.29 2.13
N ARG A 13 -7.99 8.72 1.02
CA ARG A 13 -7.68 7.82 -0.11
C ARG A 13 -6.76 6.69 0.31
N TRP A 14 -5.72 7.00 1.08
CA TRP A 14 -4.81 5.99 1.61
C TRP A 14 -5.54 5.01 2.53
N GLN A 15 -6.36 5.51 3.47
CA GLN A 15 -7.13 4.68 4.38
C GLN A 15 -8.09 3.74 3.64
N MET A 16 -8.77 4.25 2.62
CA MET A 16 -9.65 3.41 1.78
C MET A 16 -8.88 2.30 1.07
N LEU A 17 -7.71 2.62 0.49
CA LEU A 17 -6.86 1.64 -0.18
C LEU A 17 -6.33 0.60 0.80
N ALA A 18 -5.77 1.02 1.93
CA ALA A 18 -5.21 0.14 2.95
C ALA A 18 -6.28 -0.79 3.53
N SER A 19 -7.50 -0.26 3.79
CA SER A 19 -8.62 -1.04 4.30
C SER A 19 -9.08 -2.10 3.28
N GLN A 20 -9.20 -1.74 2.01
CA GLN A 20 -9.56 -2.70 0.95
C GLN A 20 -8.47 -3.73 0.72
N TRP A 21 -7.20 -3.32 0.75
CA TRP A 21 -6.08 -4.24 0.67
C TRP A 21 -6.09 -5.24 1.83
N LEU A 22 -6.35 -4.80 3.05
CA LEU A 22 -6.33 -5.66 4.24
C LEU A 22 -7.30 -6.84 4.15
N ILE A 23 -8.48 -6.61 3.57
CA ILE A 23 -9.56 -7.62 3.50
C ILE A 23 -9.62 -8.38 2.16
N THR A 24 -8.89 -7.95 1.14
CA THR A 24 -8.97 -8.59 -0.18
C THR A 24 -8.37 -10.00 -0.18
N SER A 25 -8.97 -10.91 -0.93
CA SER A 25 -8.42 -12.23 -1.23
C SER A 25 -7.34 -12.21 -2.31
N ARG A 26 -7.20 -11.10 -3.05
CA ARG A 26 -6.25 -10.98 -4.16
C ARG A 26 -4.82 -10.86 -3.67
N VAL A 27 -3.90 -11.44 -4.45
CA VAL A 27 -2.46 -11.45 -4.18
C VAL A 27 -1.72 -10.96 -5.42
N SER A 28 -1.15 -9.77 -5.34
CA SER A 28 -0.43 -9.13 -6.45
C SER A 28 0.82 -9.92 -6.89
N GLY A 29 1.45 -10.63 -5.97
CA GLY A 29 2.64 -11.43 -6.23
C GLY A 29 2.49 -12.51 -7.28
N LEU A 30 1.29 -12.99 -7.50
CA LEU A 30 1.03 -13.99 -8.53
C LEU A 30 1.17 -13.45 -9.95
N VAL A 31 1.00 -12.15 -10.14
CA VAL A 31 1.12 -11.51 -11.48
C VAL A 31 2.57 -11.53 -11.98
N GLY A 32 3.53 -11.46 -11.07
CA GLY A 32 4.96 -11.43 -11.40
C GLY A 32 5.62 -12.80 -11.59
N ARG A 33 4.91 -13.89 -11.39
CA ARG A 33 5.49 -15.24 -11.53
C ARG A 33 5.63 -15.66 -12.98
N ALA A 34 6.71 -16.39 -13.26
CA ALA A 34 6.94 -16.94 -14.60
C ALA A 34 5.81 -17.88 -15.05
N GLU A 35 5.26 -18.65 -14.12
CA GLU A 35 4.12 -19.54 -14.35
C GLU A 35 2.80 -18.80 -14.56
N ALA A 36 2.74 -17.55 -14.14
CA ALA A 36 1.54 -16.71 -14.19
C ALA A 36 1.46 -15.82 -15.44
N LYS A 37 2.20 -16.13 -16.51
CA LYS A 37 2.25 -15.32 -17.74
C LYS A 37 0.88 -15.00 -18.34
N ASN A 38 -0.10 -15.86 -18.13
CA ASN A 38 -1.45 -15.75 -18.66
C ASN A 38 -2.47 -15.28 -17.60
N VAL A 39 -2.02 -14.93 -16.40
CA VAL A 39 -2.92 -14.49 -15.33
C VAL A 39 -3.29 -13.02 -15.57
N ALA A 40 -4.57 -12.76 -15.78
CA ALA A 40 -5.06 -11.40 -15.88
C ALA A 40 -5.07 -10.73 -14.50
N ALA A 41 -4.64 -9.46 -14.40
CA ALA A 41 -4.60 -8.73 -13.13
C ALA A 41 -5.95 -8.68 -12.39
N LEU A 42 -7.05 -8.86 -13.09
CA LEU A 42 -8.40 -8.96 -12.53
C LEU A 42 -8.97 -10.40 -12.61
N GLY A 43 -8.15 -11.38 -12.95
CA GLY A 43 -8.56 -12.79 -13.08
C GLY A 43 -8.81 -13.48 -11.73
N PRO A 44 -9.54 -14.60 -11.73
CA PRO A 44 -9.84 -15.37 -10.52
C PRO A 44 -8.61 -16.09 -9.96
N GLU A 45 -7.62 -16.36 -10.77
CA GLU A 45 -6.40 -17.07 -10.38
C GLU A 45 -5.55 -16.30 -9.35
N LEU A 46 -5.79 -15.00 -9.18
CA LEU A 46 -5.16 -14.16 -8.16
C LEU A 46 -5.79 -14.31 -6.77
N ASP A 47 -6.96 -14.92 -6.68
CA ASP A 47 -7.66 -15.06 -5.41
C ASP A 47 -7.06 -16.21 -4.57
N ARG A 48 -6.86 -15.93 -3.28
CA ARG A 48 -6.44 -16.90 -2.26
C ARG A 48 -7.29 -16.71 -1.03
N VAL A 49 -8.11 -17.70 -0.71
CA VAL A 49 -9.09 -17.65 0.39
C VAL A 49 -8.45 -17.23 1.72
N ASN A 50 -7.23 -17.66 1.97
CA ASN A 50 -6.51 -17.36 3.19
C ASN A 50 -5.70 -16.05 3.16
N ALA A 51 -5.68 -15.31 2.06
CA ALA A 51 -4.80 -14.13 1.93
C ALA A 51 -5.08 -13.07 2.99
N ALA A 52 -6.34 -12.68 3.16
CA ALA A 52 -6.73 -11.69 4.15
C ALA A 52 -6.37 -12.14 5.59
N ARG A 53 -6.60 -13.42 5.90
CA ARG A 53 -6.25 -13.98 7.22
C ARG A 53 -4.74 -13.97 7.47
N VAL A 54 -3.94 -14.39 6.49
CA VAL A 54 -2.47 -14.40 6.63
C VAL A 54 -1.95 -12.97 6.72
N ARG A 55 -2.51 -12.05 5.92
CA ARG A 55 -2.17 -10.62 5.98
C ARG A 55 -2.44 -10.03 7.36
N GLY A 56 -3.62 -10.24 7.91
CA GLY A 56 -3.96 -9.79 9.25
C GLY A 56 -3.01 -10.35 10.31
N LEU A 57 -2.73 -11.65 10.26
CA LEU A 57 -1.79 -12.30 11.20
C LEU A 57 -0.37 -11.75 11.06
N THR A 58 0.11 -11.56 9.84
CA THR A 58 1.45 -10.98 9.58
C THR A 58 1.60 -9.59 10.20
N LEU A 59 0.60 -8.73 9.99
CA LEU A 59 0.62 -7.38 10.56
C LEU A 59 0.46 -7.38 12.07
N GLU A 60 -0.34 -8.29 12.62
CA GLU A 60 -0.50 -8.44 14.07
C GLU A 60 0.80 -8.82 14.76
N LEU A 61 1.57 -9.74 14.18
CA LEU A 61 2.87 -10.13 14.70
C LEU A 61 3.88 -8.96 14.72
N LEU A 62 3.85 -8.12 13.70
CA LEU A 62 4.66 -6.89 13.68
C LEU A 62 4.17 -5.86 14.69
N ARG A 63 2.87 -5.75 14.90
CA ARG A 63 2.25 -4.84 15.86
C ARG A 63 2.60 -5.19 17.31
N GLU A 64 2.75 -6.47 17.63
CA GLU A 64 3.17 -6.93 18.96
C GLU A 64 4.58 -6.45 19.34
N ASN A 65 5.43 -6.14 18.35
CA ASN A 65 6.80 -5.68 18.53
C ASN A 65 7.11 -4.42 17.70
N PRO A 66 6.52 -3.27 18.06
CA PRO A 66 6.69 -2.05 17.28
C PRO A 66 8.15 -1.62 17.19
N GLY A 67 8.57 -1.16 16.01
CA GLY A 67 9.94 -0.69 15.74
C GLY A 67 10.97 -1.80 15.58
N ILE A 68 10.58 -3.07 15.66
CA ILE A 68 11.45 -4.20 15.41
C ILE A 68 11.20 -4.76 14.01
N ALA A 69 12.24 -4.80 13.19
CA ALA A 69 12.24 -5.51 11.92
C ALA A 69 12.75 -6.94 12.17
N PRO A 70 11.87 -7.94 12.16
CA PRO A 70 12.30 -9.32 12.42
C PRO A 70 13.08 -9.86 11.22
N GLU A 71 14.08 -10.69 11.49
CA GLU A 71 14.72 -11.51 10.46
C GLU A 71 13.70 -12.52 9.90
N TRP A 72 13.74 -12.78 8.58
CA TRP A 72 12.71 -13.56 7.89
C TRP A 72 12.52 -14.98 8.46
N ASN A 73 13.59 -15.70 8.77
CA ASN A 73 13.44 -17.05 9.28
C ASN A 73 12.79 -17.07 10.67
N SER A 74 13.20 -16.14 11.54
CA SER A 74 12.58 -15.97 12.86
C SER A 74 11.11 -15.58 12.77
N PHE A 75 10.76 -14.69 11.83
CA PHE A 75 9.38 -14.30 11.58
C PHE A 75 8.54 -15.46 11.07
N LYS A 76 9.08 -16.22 10.14
CA LYS A 76 8.44 -17.43 9.58
C LYS A 76 8.16 -18.48 10.67
N ASP A 77 9.12 -18.74 11.51
CA ASP A 77 8.96 -19.71 12.62
C ASP A 77 7.86 -19.25 13.58
N LEU A 78 7.84 -17.96 13.94
CA LEU A 78 6.80 -17.36 14.76
C LEU A 78 5.42 -17.43 14.10
N LEU A 79 5.34 -17.14 12.80
CA LEU A 79 4.10 -17.23 12.02
C LEU A 79 3.55 -18.65 12.03
N LEU A 80 4.38 -19.66 11.79
CA LEU A 80 3.98 -21.06 11.80
C LEU A 80 3.61 -21.54 13.19
N TRP A 81 4.30 -21.08 14.23
CA TRP A 81 3.96 -21.37 15.61
C TRP A 81 2.61 -20.79 16.02
N ARG A 82 2.34 -19.53 15.63
CA ARG A 82 1.07 -18.82 15.94
C ARG A 82 -0.12 -19.39 15.16
N ALA A 83 0.09 -19.82 13.94
CA ALA A 83 -0.94 -20.39 13.08
C ALA A 83 -0.44 -21.63 12.35
N PRO A 84 -0.37 -22.77 13.02
CA PRO A 84 0.09 -24.00 12.42
C PRO A 84 -0.79 -24.44 11.26
N VAL A 85 -0.17 -24.82 10.15
CA VAL A 85 -0.87 -25.38 9.00
C VAL A 85 -0.53 -26.85 8.84
N ARG A 86 -1.54 -27.68 8.63
CA ARG A 86 -1.37 -29.15 8.49
C ARG A 86 -0.78 -29.53 7.14
N ARG A 87 -1.00 -28.72 6.11
CA ARG A 87 -0.55 -28.95 4.74
C ARG A 87 -0.14 -27.62 4.12
N ASN A 88 0.94 -27.66 3.30
CA ASN A 88 1.38 -26.54 2.48
C ASN A 88 1.71 -25.25 3.26
N SER A 89 2.66 -25.33 4.19
CA SER A 89 3.19 -24.15 4.91
C SER A 89 3.80 -23.13 3.93
N SER A 90 4.36 -23.60 2.81
CA SER A 90 4.98 -22.75 1.79
C SER A 90 4.01 -21.68 1.24
N LEU A 91 2.73 -22.00 1.08
CA LEU A 91 1.74 -21.01 0.65
C LEU A 91 1.52 -19.93 1.72
N GLN A 92 1.47 -20.29 3.00
CA GLN A 92 1.34 -19.32 4.08
C GLN A 92 2.57 -18.40 4.18
N GLU A 93 3.75 -18.99 4.07
CA GLU A 93 5.02 -18.26 4.05
C GLU A 93 5.07 -17.28 2.88
N GLU A 94 4.71 -17.72 1.70
CA GLU A 94 4.64 -16.87 0.52
C GLU A 94 3.63 -15.73 0.65
N LEU A 95 2.43 -15.99 1.16
CA LEU A 95 1.42 -14.95 1.40
C LEU A 95 1.91 -13.93 2.44
N ALA A 96 2.66 -14.37 3.45
CA ALA A 96 3.25 -13.46 4.43
C ALA A 96 4.37 -12.61 3.82
N GLU A 97 5.26 -13.19 3.01
CA GLU A 97 6.31 -12.46 2.30
C GLU A 97 5.72 -11.37 1.39
N TRP A 98 4.68 -11.70 0.62
CA TRP A 98 3.99 -10.71 -0.20
C TRP A 98 3.27 -9.66 0.63
N THR A 99 2.71 -10.05 1.78
CA THR A 99 2.10 -9.08 2.70
C THR A 99 3.12 -8.05 3.18
N LEU A 100 4.32 -8.46 3.56
CA LEU A 100 5.38 -7.55 3.99
C LEU A 100 5.76 -6.57 2.89
N ARG A 101 5.92 -7.04 1.65
CA ARG A 101 6.23 -6.19 0.50
C ARG A 101 5.10 -5.20 0.19
N GLU A 102 3.86 -5.67 0.16
CA GLU A 102 2.69 -4.83 -0.11
C GLU A 102 2.48 -3.80 1.01
N ALA A 103 2.69 -4.19 2.27
CA ALA A 103 2.61 -3.30 3.42
C ALA A 103 3.66 -2.18 3.36
N GLU A 104 4.86 -2.47 2.84
CA GLU A 104 5.90 -1.47 2.64
C GLU A 104 5.55 -0.50 1.51
N TRP A 105 4.98 -0.97 0.39
CA TRP A 105 4.46 -0.08 -0.66
C TRP A 105 3.34 0.84 -0.18
N LEU A 106 2.54 0.37 0.77
CA LEU A 106 1.48 1.17 1.38
C LEU A 106 1.97 2.06 2.53
N GLY A 107 3.23 1.94 2.96
CA GLY A 107 3.76 2.67 4.11
C GLY A 107 3.24 2.16 5.47
N ILE A 108 2.55 1.02 5.50
CA ILE A 108 2.13 0.34 6.73
C ILE A 108 3.34 -0.21 7.48
N THR A 109 4.36 -0.64 6.74
CA THR A 109 5.68 -0.97 7.26
C THR A 109 6.73 -0.08 6.62
N GLY A 110 7.89 0.04 7.27
CA GLY A 110 9.08 0.71 6.74
C GLY A 110 10.33 0.02 7.24
N GLN A 111 11.23 -0.33 6.34
CA GLN A 111 12.46 -1.07 6.66
C GLN A 111 12.18 -2.38 7.44
N GLY A 112 11.08 -3.05 7.12
CA GLY A 112 10.66 -4.31 7.73
C GLY A 112 9.95 -4.20 9.08
N ALA A 113 9.87 -3.02 9.71
CA ALA A 113 9.15 -2.80 10.96
C ALA A 113 7.79 -2.13 10.70
N ILE A 114 6.85 -2.29 11.64
CA ILE A 114 5.58 -1.55 11.57
C ILE A 114 5.85 -0.04 11.66
N SER A 115 5.27 0.75 10.78
CA SER A 115 5.37 2.22 10.81
C SER A 115 4.40 2.82 11.81
N LYS A 116 4.61 4.10 12.17
CA LYS A 116 3.66 4.86 13.00
C LYS A 116 2.26 4.86 12.37
N PHE A 117 2.18 5.10 11.06
CA PHE A 117 0.92 5.07 10.31
C PHE A 117 0.27 3.69 10.30
N GLY A 118 1.09 2.64 10.16
CA GLY A 118 0.64 1.26 10.24
C GLY A 118 0.05 0.92 11.59
N LEU A 119 0.65 1.39 12.69
CA LEU A 119 0.12 1.22 14.05
C LEU A 119 -1.23 1.93 14.22
N GLU A 120 -1.32 3.21 13.86
CA GLU A 120 -2.55 4.00 13.94
C GLU A 120 -3.67 3.34 13.11
N PHE A 121 -3.35 2.91 11.89
CA PHE A 121 -4.30 2.21 11.01
C PHE A 121 -4.81 0.90 11.62
N LEU A 122 -3.92 0.05 12.14
CA LEU A 122 -4.30 -1.24 12.72
C LEU A 122 -5.04 -1.11 14.05
N ASN A 123 -4.81 -0.04 14.80
CA ASN A 123 -5.54 0.26 16.03
C ASN A 123 -6.91 0.87 15.75
N GLY A 124 -7.17 1.34 14.53
CA GLY A 124 -8.38 2.08 14.20
C GLY A 124 -8.35 3.51 14.74
N ASP A 125 -7.16 4.05 14.99
CA ASP A 125 -6.95 5.41 15.47
C ASP A 125 -7.23 6.43 14.35
N ASP A 126 -7.41 7.68 14.77
CA ASP A 126 -7.53 8.79 13.83
C ASP A 126 -6.16 9.03 13.13
N LEU A 127 -6.16 8.98 11.79
CA LEU A 127 -4.96 9.09 10.95
C LEU A 127 -4.44 10.54 10.83
N ASN A 128 -4.52 11.31 11.90
CA ASN A 128 -4.07 12.70 11.93
C ASN A 128 -2.58 12.85 11.63
N SER A 129 -1.77 11.85 11.98
CA SER A 129 -0.34 11.89 11.69
C SER A 129 -0.05 11.86 10.19
N ILE A 130 -0.81 11.08 9.42
CA ILE A 130 -0.69 11.05 7.95
C ILE A 130 -0.99 12.44 7.37
N ASN A 131 -2.05 13.12 7.85
CA ASN A 131 -2.39 14.45 7.36
C ASN A 131 -1.31 15.51 7.65
N GLN A 132 -0.52 15.32 8.71
CA GLN A 132 0.58 16.21 9.07
C GLN A 132 1.84 15.97 8.24
N ASP A 133 2.11 14.69 7.93
CA ASP A 133 3.35 14.27 7.27
C ASP A 133 3.23 14.21 5.73
N LEU A 134 2.00 14.12 5.20
CA LEU A 134 1.79 14.21 3.76
C LEU A 134 1.97 15.65 3.25
N PRO A 135 2.61 15.82 2.08
CA PRO A 135 2.75 17.14 1.50
C PRO A 135 1.38 17.73 1.18
N LYS A 136 1.17 19.01 1.60
CA LYS A 136 -0.07 19.72 1.30
C LYS A 136 -0.22 19.91 -0.21
N THR A 137 -1.44 19.74 -0.69
CA THR A 137 -1.75 20.03 -2.09
C THR A 137 -1.65 21.53 -2.35
N VAL A 138 -1.14 21.89 -3.52
CA VAL A 138 -1.04 23.27 -3.99
C VAL A 138 -2.09 23.53 -5.06
N ASP A 139 -2.62 24.75 -5.08
CA ASP A 139 -3.67 25.22 -5.97
C ASP A 139 -3.15 26.14 -7.09
N HIS A 140 -1.85 26.17 -7.29
CA HIS A 140 -1.19 27.01 -8.29
C HIS A 140 0.00 26.31 -8.96
N ILE A 141 0.38 26.84 -10.11
CA ILE A 141 1.55 26.46 -10.86
C ILE A 141 2.39 27.71 -11.14
N LEU A 142 3.67 27.51 -11.37
CA LEU A 142 4.59 28.55 -11.80
C LEU A 142 4.85 28.36 -13.30
N ILE A 143 4.49 29.37 -14.12
CA ILE A 143 4.76 29.36 -15.55
C ILE A 143 6.06 30.13 -15.78
N GLN A 144 7.01 29.50 -16.45
CA GLN A 144 8.29 30.10 -16.83
C GLN A 144 8.24 30.74 -18.21
N SER A 145 9.22 31.57 -18.51
CA SER A 145 9.28 32.31 -19.79
C SER A 145 9.49 31.43 -21.03
N ASP A 146 9.93 30.21 -20.85
CA ASP A 146 10.11 29.16 -21.87
C ASP A 146 8.86 28.30 -22.09
N ASN A 147 7.72 28.68 -21.51
CA ASN A 147 6.44 27.97 -21.51
C ASN A 147 6.47 26.65 -20.72
N THR A 148 7.47 26.41 -19.86
CA THR A 148 7.39 25.31 -18.92
C THR A 148 6.52 25.68 -17.71
N ALA A 149 5.80 24.70 -17.16
CA ALA A 149 4.98 24.84 -15.96
C ALA A 149 5.58 23.97 -14.85
N ILE A 150 5.88 24.58 -13.70
CA ILE A 150 6.41 23.88 -12.53
C ILE A 150 5.30 23.83 -11.47
N ALA A 151 4.98 22.62 -11.01
CA ALA A 151 4.17 22.40 -9.82
C ALA A 151 5.10 22.32 -8.60
N PRO A 152 5.00 23.25 -7.63
CA PRO A 152 5.90 23.24 -6.46
C PRO A 152 5.56 22.13 -5.44
N GLY A 153 4.52 21.34 -5.70
CA GLY A 153 4.06 20.24 -4.88
C GLY A 153 2.91 19.49 -5.55
N PRO A 154 2.28 18.55 -4.84
CA PRO A 154 1.11 17.84 -5.36
C PRO A 154 -0.01 18.83 -5.68
N LEU A 155 -0.50 18.81 -6.91
CA LEU A 155 -1.57 19.71 -7.33
C LEU A 155 -2.95 19.22 -6.85
N VAL A 156 -3.85 20.14 -6.58
CA VAL A 156 -5.27 19.82 -6.45
C VAL A 156 -5.79 19.21 -7.75
N HIS A 157 -6.80 18.35 -7.62
CA HIS A 157 -7.26 17.50 -8.73
C HIS A 157 -7.67 18.29 -9.97
N GLU A 158 -8.38 19.39 -9.80
CA GLU A 158 -8.89 20.24 -10.89
C GLU A 158 -7.74 20.82 -11.73
N ILE A 159 -6.70 21.32 -11.07
CA ILE A 159 -5.52 21.90 -11.76
C ILE A 159 -4.71 20.80 -12.43
N SER A 160 -4.56 19.65 -11.76
CA SER A 160 -3.87 18.50 -12.33
C SER A 160 -4.55 18.00 -13.62
N GLN A 161 -5.88 17.94 -13.62
CA GLN A 161 -6.65 17.59 -14.83
C GLN A 161 -6.51 18.63 -15.94
N ALA A 162 -6.61 19.91 -15.60
CA ALA A 162 -6.46 20.98 -16.58
C ALA A 162 -5.07 20.95 -17.24
N LEU A 163 -4.01 20.74 -16.44
CA LEU A 163 -2.65 20.62 -16.97
C LEU A 163 -2.48 19.39 -17.87
N ALA A 164 -3.05 18.25 -17.50
CA ALA A 164 -2.96 17.04 -18.33
C ALA A 164 -3.60 17.18 -19.72
N MET A 165 -4.50 18.14 -19.88
CA MET A 165 -5.10 18.47 -21.20
C MET A 165 -4.27 19.46 -22.01
N MET A 166 -3.36 20.21 -21.40
CA MET A 166 -2.66 21.34 -22.02
C MET A 166 -1.14 21.14 -22.13
N ALA A 167 -0.57 20.23 -21.34
CA ALA A 167 0.87 20.05 -21.23
C ALA A 167 1.27 18.58 -21.10
N GLU A 168 2.45 18.26 -21.60
CA GLU A 168 3.09 16.95 -21.39
C GLU A 168 4.00 17.00 -20.17
N ILE A 169 4.14 15.87 -19.48
CA ILE A 169 4.99 15.76 -18.30
C ILE A 169 6.42 15.48 -18.76
N GLU A 170 7.33 16.41 -18.53
CA GLU A 170 8.75 16.23 -18.84
C GLU A 170 9.49 15.47 -17.74
N SER A 171 9.21 15.77 -16.47
CA SER A 171 9.83 15.11 -15.33
C SER A 171 8.95 15.12 -14.09
N ARG A 172 9.20 14.18 -13.20
CA ARG A 172 8.60 14.14 -11.86
C ARG A 172 9.70 14.08 -10.83
N GLY A 173 9.65 14.99 -9.85
CA GLY A 173 10.51 14.98 -8.67
C GLY A 173 10.01 13.98 -7.62
#